data_616dfcc55dae8b71fbb7111c10e49f26
#
_entry.id   616dfcc55dae8b71fbb7111c10e49f26
#
_cell.length_a   1.000
_cell.length_b   1.000
_cell.length_c   1.000
_cell.angle_alpha   90.00
_cell.angle_beta   90.00
_cell.angle_gamma   90.00
#
_symmetry.space_group_name_H-M   'P 1'
#
loop_
_entity.id
_entity.type
_entity.pdbx_description
1 polymer ?
#
loop_
_entity_poly.entity_id
_entity_poly.type
_entity_poly.pdbx_seq_one_letter_code
_entity_poly.pdbx_strand_id
1 'polypeptide(L)'
;MEDHRSLSPGAAAIALPLLMLWPADSATVTTAPRLLQGPDIISAFEGKTVEGAYNDGLAFRETYFSGGNIDYWDPRASSGGQWSVVNNLFCTFYTAMTGGCFRIVQVSANCFDFYAAADSEREAMDPAKRSDYTARGAVKGTASTCPDELQA
;
A
#
# COMPACT_ATOMS: atom_id res chain seq x y z
N MET A 1 31.16 -75.73 -41.88
CA MET A 1 31.11 -74.55 -42.69
C MET A 1 29.80 -73.84 -42.31
N GLU A 2 29.77 -73.06 -41.26
CA GLU A 2 28.66 -72.14 -40.96
C GLU A 2 29.20 -70.98 -40.09
N ASP A 3 29.04 -69.82 -40.67
CA ASP A 3 29.60 -68.59 -40.23
C ASP A 3 28.58 -67.89 -39.29
N HIS A 4 28.83 -67.88 -37.99
CA HIS A 4 27.98 -67.19 -37.03
C HIS A 4 28.44 -65.78 -36.87
N ARG A 5 27.82 -64.83 -37.58
CA ARG A 5 27.95 -63.40 -37.33
C ARG A 5 27.16 -62.98 -36.09
N SER A 6 27.88 -62.62 -35.06
CA SER A 6 27.37 -61.97 -33.83
C SER A 6 26.98 -60.54 -34.14
N LEU A 7 25.70 -60.24 -33.94
CA LEU A 7 25.17 -58.86 -33.96
C LEU A 7 25.20 -58.32 -32.56
N SER A 8 26.02 -57.25 -32.32
CA SER A 8 26.01 -56.51 -31.10
C SER A 8 24.84 -55.47 -31.07
N PRO A 9 24.06 -55.40 -30.01
CA PRO A 9 23.04 -54.34 -29.89
C PRO A 9 23.71 -53.01 -29.48
N GLY A 10 23.55 -52.00 -30.34
CA GLY A 10 23.97 -50.63 -30.05
C GLY A 10 23.08 -50.03 -28.98
N ALA A 11 23.70 -49.59 -27.90
CA ALA A 11 23.04 -48.81 -26.85
C ALA A 11 22.77 -47.38 -27.36
N ALA A 12 21.51 -47.03 -27.56
CA ALA A 12 21.09 -45.69 -27.87
C ALA A 12 21.11 -44.86 -26.55
N ALA A 13 22.02 -43.94 -26.42
CA ALA A 13 22.04 -42.99 -25.32
C ALA A 13 20.95 -41.93 -25.56
N ILE A 14 19.92 -41.91 -24.73
CA ILE A 14 18.88 -40.88 -24.71
C ILE A 14 19.44 -39.72 -23.90
N ALA A 15 19.83 -38.64 -24.56
CA ALA A 15 20.19 -37.37 -23.91
C ALA A 15 18.90 -36.64 -23.52
N LEU A 16 18.58 -36.56 -22.23
CA LEU A 16 17.54 -35.70 -21.73
C LEU A 16 18.04 -34.24 -21.74
N PRO A 17 17.28 -33.28 -22.30
CA PRO A 17 17.61 -31.87 -22.18
C PRO A 17 17.37 -31.40 -20.73
N LEU A 18 18.40 -30.88 -20.09
CA LEU A 18 18.33 -30.21 -18.81
C LEU A 18 17.57 -28.89 -19.03
N LEU A 19 16.29 -28.84 -18.64
CA LEU A 19 15.52 -27.61 -18.58
C LEU A 19 16.11 -26.75 -17.42
N MET A 20 16.92 -25.76 -17.77
CA MET A 20 17.34 -24.72 -16.81
C MET A 20 16.10 -23.88 -16.47
N LEU A 21 15.54 -24.12 -15.28
CA LEU A 21 14.60 -23.18 -14.65
C LEU A 21 15.38 -21.93 -14.23
N TRP A 22 15.23 -20.87 -14.98
CA TRP A 22 15.67 -19.55 -14.54
C TRP A 22 14.71 -19.07 -13.45
N PRO A 23 15.22 -18.61 -12.30
CA PRO A 23 14.37 -17.97 -11.31
C PRO A 23 13.75 -16.73 -11.97
N ALA A 24 12.41 -16.67 -11.96
CA ALA A 24 11.72 -15.44 -12.33
C ALA A 24 12.01 -14.41 -11.25
N ASP A 25 12.88 -13.44 -11.55
CA ASP A 25 13.01 -12.24 -10.72
C ASP A 25 11.65 -11.57 -10.64
N SER A 26 11.03 -11.68 -9.46
CA SER A 26 9.83 -10.91 -9.13
C SER A 26 10.25 -9.45 -9.03
N ALA A 27 10.23 -8.75 -10.14
CA ALA A 27 10.40 -7.30 -10.16
C ALA A 27 9.30 -6.70 -9.26
N THR A 28 9.67 -6.19 -8.11
CA THR A 28 8.81 -5.36 -7.27
C THR A 28 8.43 -4.14 -8.11
N VAL A 29 7.19 -4.10 -8.58
CA VAL A 29 6.64 -2.94 -9.27
C VAL A 29 6.53 -1.83 -8.22
N THR A 30 7.55 -0.99 -8.12
CA THR A 30 7.51 0.22 -7.31
C THR A 30 6.59 1.20 -8.03
N THR A 31 5.35 1.30 -7.59
CA THR A 31 4.39 2.28 -8.11
C THR A 31 4.89 3.67 -7.70
N ALA A 32 5.03 4.58 -8.66
CA ALA A 32 5.35 5.97 -8.36
C ALA A 32 4.24 6.59 -7.48
N PRO A 33 4.60 7.47 -6.52
CA PRO A 33 3.61 8.14 -5.68
C PRO A 33 2.59 8.91 -6.51
N ARG A 34 1.33 8.84 -6.10
CA ARG A 34 0.18 9.42 -6.81
C ARG A 34 -0.73 10.18 -5.86
N LEU A 35 -1.03 11.44 -6.18
CA LEU A 35 -2.06 12.21 -5.50
C LEU A 35 -3.44 11.61 -5.87
N LEU A 36 -4.23 11.22 -4.87
CA LEU A 36 -5.56 10.69 -5.08
C LEU A 36 -6.57 11.81 -5.30
N GLN A 37 -7.49 11.59 -6.23
CA GLN A 37 -8.63 12.46 -6.48
C GLN A 37 -9.90 11.88 -5.84
N GLY A 38 -10.99 12.64 -5.77
CA GLY A 38 -12.19 12.27 -5.04
C GLY A 38 -12.66 10.82 -5.19
N PRO A 39 -12.92 10.30 -6.40
CA PRO A 39 -13.35 8.91 -6.60
C PRO A 39 -12.31 7.88 -6.15
N ASP A 40 -11.02 8.17 -6.32
CA ASP A 40 -9.93 7.29 -5.89
C ASP A 40 -9.84 7.22 -4.36
N ILE A 41 -10.04 8.35 -3.66
CA ILE A 41 -10.05 8.41 -2.21
C ILE A 41 -11.20 7.56 -1.66
N ILE A 42 -12.40 7.70 -2.22
CA ILE A 42 -13.57 6.87 -1.84
C ILE A 42 -13.25 5.40 -2.04
N SER A 43 -12.76 5.02 -3.22
CA SER A 43 -12.40 3.64 -3.53
C SER A 43 -11.29 3.09 -2.62
N ALA A 44 -10.35 3.93 -2.19
CA ALA A 44 -9.27 3.53 -1.30
C ALA A 44 -9.77 3.24 0.12
N PHE A 45 -10.76 3.99 0.63
CA PHE A 45 -11.06 4.00 2.06
C PHE A 45 -12.48 3.53 2.42
N GLU A 46 -13.50 3.71 1.58
CA GLU A 46 -14.87 3.33 1.93
C GLU A 46 -14.98 1.84 2.30
N GLY A 47 -15.60 1.56 3.43
CA GLY A 47 -15.78 0.22 3.98
C GLY A 47 -14.50 -0.41 4.54
N LYS A 48 -13.42 0.36 4.70
CA LYS A 48 -12.12 -0.18 5.12
C LYS A 48 -11.65 0.42 6.43
N THR A 49 -10.73 -0.29 7.07
CA THR A 49 -9.98 0.19 8.23
C THR A 49 -8.55 0.53 7.78
N VAL A 50 -8.08 1.71 8.16
CA VAL A 50 -6.68 2.14 8.01
C VAL A 50 -6.01 2.10 9.37
N GLU A 51 -4.81 1.52 9.42
CA GLU A 51 -3.93 1.52 10.58
C GLU A 51 -2.63 2.22 10.22
N GLY A 52 -2.11 3.04 11.13
CA GLY A 52 -0.92 3.82 10.85
C GLY A 52 -0.39 4.58 12.06
N ALA A 53 0.42 5.60 11.78
CA ALA A 53 0.93 6.51 12.79
C ALA A 53 0.95 7.95 12.28
N TYR A 54 0.81 8.89 13.20
CA TYR A 54 1.11 10.29 12.98
C TYR A 54 2.63 10.50 12.86
N ASN A 55 3.03 11.65 12.35
CA ASN A 55 4.45 11.99 12.21
C ASN A 55 5.22 12.07 13.55
N ASP A 56 4.51 12.17 14.69
CA ASP A 56 5.09 12.08 16.03
C ASP A 56 5.20 10.63 16.56
N GLY A 57 4.82 9.64 15.75
CA GLY A 57 4.88 8.22 16.08
C GLY A 57 3.66 7.69 16.84
N LEU A 58 2.65 8.53 17.15
CA LEU A 58 1.43 8.05 17.79
C LEU A 58 0.62 7.18 16.82
N ALA A 59 0.41 5.91 17.18
CA ALA A 59 -0.40 4.99 16.38
C ALA A 59 -1.87 5.38 16.36
N PHE A 60 -2.54 5.16 15.24
CA PHE A 60 -3.98 5.33 15.10
C PHE A 60 -4.61 4.18 14.30
N ARG A 61 -5.92 4.07 14.42
CA ARG A 61 -6.77 3.22 13.60
C ARG A 61 -8.07 3.96 13.30
N GLU A 62 -8.47 3.96 12.04
CA GLU A 62 -9.74 4.54 11.60
C GLU A 62 -10.50 3.57 10.71
N THR A 63 -11.79 3.40 10.98
CA THR A 63 -12.70 2.61 10.14
C THR A 63 -13.69 3.54 9.47
N TYR A 64 -13.70 3.51 8.13
CA TYR A 64 -14.52 4.38 7.28
C TYR A 64 -15.71 3.59 6.76
N PHE A 65 -16.87 3.75 7.38
CA PHE A 65 -18.08 3.05 6.97
C PHE A 65 -18.71 3.67 5.73
N SER A 66 -19.35 2.83 4.91
CA SER A 66 -20.22 3.32 3.83
C SER A 66 -21.32 4.19 4.44
N GLY A 67 -21.60 5.34 3.80
CA GLY A 67 -22.55 6.32 4.35
C GLY A 67 -21.90 7.40 5.22
N GLY A 68 -20.57 7.42 5.34
CA GLY A 68 -19.84 8.57 5.87
C GLY A 68 -19.60 8.55 7.37
N ASN A 69 -19.93 7.48 8.10
CA ASN A 69 -19.56 7.36 9.51
C ASN A 69 -18.08 6.93 9.61
N ILE A 70 -17.41 7.33 10.71
CA ILE A 70 -16.06 6.96 11.04
C ILE A 70 -15.97 6.54 12.50
N ASP A 71 -15.17 5.52 12.78
CA ASP A 71 -14.69 5.17 14.11
C ASP A 71 -13.18 5.41 14.18
N TYR A 72 -12.74 6.22 15.11
CA TYR A 72 -11.35 6.55 15.42
C TYR A 72 -10.90 5.89 16.71
N TRP A 73 -9.67 5.44 16.73
CA TRP A 73 -8.98 4.95 17.93
C TRP A 73 -7.50 5.32 17.88
N ASP A 74 -6.98 5.80 19.02
CA ASP A 74 -5.56 5.85 19.35
C ASP A 74 -5.33 5.39 20.81
N PRO A 75 -4.10 5.25 21.31
CA PRO A 75 -3.83 4.83 22.68
C PRO A 75 -4.36 5.78 23.77
N ARG A 76 -4.74 7.02 23.43
CA ARG A 76 -5.22 8.06 24.37
C ARG A 76 -6.73 8.22 24.31
N ALA A 77 -7.37 7.95 23.16
CA ALA A 77 -8.78 8.26 22.95
C ALA A 77 -9.43 7.37 21.88
N SER A 78 -10.76 7.38 21.90
CA SER A 78 -11.58 6.90 20.79
C SER A 78 -12.73 7.87 20.54
N SER A 79 -13.17 7.99 19.30
CA SER A 79 -14.26 8.85 18.91
C SER A 79 -14.97 8.31 17.67
N GLY A 80 -16.29 8.38 17.69
CA GLY A 80 -17.08 8.33 16.47
C GLY A 80 -17.12 9.67 15.78
N GLY A 81 -17.61 9.70 14.56
CA GLY A 81 -17.75 10.93 13.78
C GLY A 81 -18.20 10.68 12.35
N GLN A 82 -17.80 11.55 11.47
CA GLN A 82 -18.10 11.48 10.05
C GLN A 82 -16.85 11.70 9.20
N TRP A 83 -16.81 11.08 8.04
CA TRP A 83 -15.84 11.33 6.99
C TRP A 83 -16.54 11.68 5.68
N SER A 84 -15.88 12.45 4.85
CA SER A 84 -16.37 12.82 3.54
C SER A 84 -15.22 13.17 2.60
N VAL A 85 -15.53 13.19 1.30
CA VAL A 85 -14.59 13.70 0.28
C VAL A 85 -15.19 14.93 -0.36
N VAL A 86 -14.52 16.06 -0.24
CA VAL A 86 -14.98 17.35 -0.77
C VAL A 86 -13.83 18.02 -1.53
N ASN A 87 -14.04 18.37 -2.80
CA ASN A 87 -13.02 19.03 -3.63
C ASN A 87 -11.65 18.30 -3.62
N ASN A 88 -11.67 16.98 -3.75
CA ASN A 88 -10.49 16.11 -3.69
C ASN A 88 -9.75 16.13 -2.35
N LEU A 89 -10.38 16.61 -1.29
CA LEU A 89 -9.88 16.51 0.09
C LEU A 89 -10.65 15.43 0.83
N PHE A 90 -9.92 14.60 1.54
CA PHE A 90 -10.45 13.68 2.53
C PHE A 90 -10.64 14.42 3.85
N CYS A 91 -11.86 14.51 4.35
CA CYS A 91 -12.19 15.27 5.55
C CYS A 91 -12.77 14.35 6.64
N THR A 92 -12.32 14.53 7.87
CA THR A 92 -12.82 13.85 9.06
C THR A 92 -13.34 14.85 10.09
N PHE A 93 -14.43 14.50 10.76
CA PHE A 93 -15.05 15.27 11.83
C PHE A 93 -15.40 14.32 12.97
N TYR A 94 -14.85 14.56 14.15
CA TYR A 94 -15.07 13.69 15.30
C TYR A 94 -15.96 14.38 16.34
N THR A 95 -16.70 13.58 17.12
CA THR A 95 -17.57 14.11 18.16
C THR A 95 -16.82 14.56 19.41
N ALA A 96 -15.65 13.99 19.68
CA ALA A 96 -14.88 14.23 20.89
C ALA A 96 -13.51 14.91 20.67
N MET A 97 -13.15 15.18 19.43
CA MET A 97 -11.84 15.78 19.09
C MET A 97 -11.94 16.61 17.80
N THR A 98 -10.89 17.37 17.52
CA THR A 98 -10.79 18.12 16.26
C THR A 98 -10.46 17.20 15.11
N GLY A 99 -11.25 17.25 14.03
CA GLY A 99 -10.94 16.64 12.75
C GLY A 99 -10.18 17.57 11.82
N GLY A 100 -10.02 17.18 10.57
CA GLY A 100 -9.35 17.97 9.55
C GLY A 100 -9.64 17.49 8.14
N CYS A 101 -9.15 18.25 7.16
CA CYS A 101 -9.16 17.84 5.76
C CYS A 101 -7.73 17.62 5.26
N PHE A 102 -7.55 16.62 4.42
CA PHE A 102 -6.23 16.15 3.99
C PHE A 102 -6.20 15.88 2.49
N ARG A 103 -5.05 16.13 1.89
CA ARG A 103 -4.67 15.57 0.59
C ARG A 103 -4.09 14.18 0.81
N ILE A 104 -4.47 13.23 -0.02
CA ILE A 104 -4.01 11.84 0.11
C ILE A 104 -3.04 11.53 -1.01
N VAL A 105 -1.83 11.13 -0.66
CA VAL A 105 -0.84 10.61 -1.59
C VAL A 105 -0.69 9.12 -1.37
N GLN A 106 -1.02 8.32 -2.39
CA GLN A 106 -0.68 6.90 -2.39
C GLN A 106 0.79 6.75 -2.76
N VAL A 107 1.64 6.42 -1.79
CA VAL A 107 3.10 6.32 -1.98
C VAL A 107 3.55 4.97 -2.49
N SER A 108 2.72 3.94 -2.28
CA SER A 108 2.92 2.58 -2.79
C SER A 108 1.60 1.81 -2.81
N ALA A 109 1.60 0.53 -3.16
CA ALA A 109 0.38 -0.26 -3.38
C ALA A 109 -0.60 -0.22 -2.18
N ASN A 110 -0.11 -0.29 -0.94
CA ASN A 110 -0.90 -0.18 0.28
C ASN A 110 -0.18 0.72 1.29
N CYS A 111 0.07 1.97 0.90
CA CYS A 111 0.60 3.01 1.78
C CYS A 111 0.08 4.38 1.34
N PHE A 112 -0.44 5.12 2.31
CA PHE A 112 -1.08 6.41 2.09
C PHE A 112 -0.54 7.45 3.06
N ASP A 113 -0.11 8.59 2.52
CA ASP A 113 0.29 9.77 3.27
C ASP A 113 -0.84 10.79 3.29
N PHE A 114 -1.09 11.35 4.47
CA PHE A 114 -2.11 12.36 4.71
C PHE A 114 -1.41 13.70 4.94
N TYR A 115 -1.56 14.62 4.00
CA TYR A 115 -1.03 15.99 4.09
C TYR A 115 -2.14 16.96 4.45
N ALA A 116 -1.89 17.90 5.35
CA ALA A 116 -2.87 18.92 5.73
C ALA A 116 -3.39 19.68 4.49
N ALA A 117 -4.68 20.04 4.48
CA ALA A 117 -5.29 20.74 3.34
C ALA A 117 -4.68 22.12 3.05
N ALA A 118 -3.98 22.71 4.04
CA ALA A 118 -3.23 23.95 3.86
C ALA A 118 -2.04 23.80 2.90
N ASP A 119 -1.49 22.59 2.77
CA ASP A 119 -0.43 22.31 1.80
C ASP A 119 -1.03 22.28 0.38
N SER A 120 -0.30 22.81 -0.57
CA SER A 120 -0.71 22.71 -1.97
C SER A 120 -0.52 21.29 -2.52
N GLU A 121 -1.21 20.96 -3.62
CA GLU A 121 -1.02 19.67 -4.31
C GLU A 121 0.45 19.45 -4.72
N ARG A 122 1.13 20.54 -5.13
CA ARG A 122 2.53 20.50 -5.50
C ARG A 122 3.42 20.17 -4.30
N GLU A 123 3.13 20.72 -3.10
CA GLU A 123 3.89 20.43 -1.88
C GLU A 123 3.68 18.98 -1.42
N ALA A 124 2.45 18.48 -1.46
CA ALA A 124 2.17 17.08 -1.13
C ALA A 124 2.88 16.09 -2.09
N MET A 125 3.16 16.49 -3.31
CA MET A 125 3.85 15.68 -4.31
C MET A 125 5.37 15.95 -4.39
N ASP A 126 5.89 16.92 -3.66
CA ASP A 126 7.32 17.27 -3.65
C ASP A 126 8.14 16.18 -2.96
N PRO A 127 9.08 15.53 -3.66
CA PRO A 127 9.97 14.54 -3.03
C PRO A 127 10.75 15.05 -1.82
N ALA A 128 11.07 16.35 -1.78
CA ALA A 128 11.80 16.97 -0.66
C ALA A 128 10.92 17.15 0.58
N LYS A 129 9.59 17.08 0.44
CA LYS A 129 8.61 17.24 1.53
C LYS A 129 7.92 15.94 1.92
N ARG A 130 8.49 14.81 1.54
CA ARG A 130 7.93 13.48 1.82
C ARG A 130 7.76 13.17 3.30
N SER A 131 8.57 13.78 4.17
CA SER A 131 8.48 13.65 5.63
C SER A 131 7.47 14.57 6.29
N ASP A 132 6.88 15.52 5.55
CA ASP A 132 6.00 16.57 6.10
C ASP A 132 4.53 16.11 6.21
N TYR A 133 4.23 14.84 5.99
CA TYR A 133 2.88 14.31 6.16
C TYR A 133 2.42 14.41 7.63
N THR A 134 1.13 14.59 7.82
CA THR A 134 0.51 14.58 9.16
C THR A 134 0.42 13.16 9.72
N ALA A 135 0.06 12.21 8.87
CA ALA A 135 -0.08 10.80 9.20
C ALA A 135 0.25 9.92 8.00
N ARG A 136 0.67 8.68 8.27
CA ARG A 136 0.88 7.63 7.28
C ARG A 136 0.18 6.37 7.71
N GLY A 137 -0.49 5.69 6.81
CA GLY A 137 -1.22 4.47 7.12
C GLY A 137 -1.39 3.53 5.94
N ALA A 138 -1.82 2.32 6.26
CA ALA A 138 -2.14 1.26 5.31
C ALA A 138 -3.52 0.67 5.59
N VAL A 139 -4.19 0.18 4.57
CA VAL A 139 -5.45 -0.54 4.71
C VAL A 139 -5.18 -1.89 5.39
N LYS A 140 -5.90 -2.16 6.47
CA LYS A 140 -5.84 -3.40 7.23
C LYS A 140 -6.32 -4.59 6.40
N GLY A 141 -5.72 -5.75 6.64
CA GLY A 141 -6.05 -6.99 5.93
C GLY A 141 -5.21 -7.24 4.67
N THR A 142 -4.42 -6.27 4.25
CA THR A 142 -3.38 -6.41 3.22
C THR A 142 -2.05 -5.98 3.84
N ALA A 143 -0.96 -6.65 3.46
CA ALA A 143 0.37 -6.27 3.96
C ALA A 143 0.65 -4.79 3.65
N SER A 144 1.12 -4.04 4.66
CA SER A 144 1.58 -2.66 4.45
C SER A 144 2.79 -2.66 3.52
N THR A 145 2.79 -1.72 2.60
CA THR A 145 3.94 -1.43 1.73
C THR A 145 4.55 -0.07 2.05
N CYS A 146 4.21 0.50 3.21
CA CYS A 146 4.82 1.74 3.68
C CYS A 146 6.32 1.56 3.88
N PRO A 147 7.14 2.54 3.47
CA PRO A 147 8.55 2.55 3.81
C PRO A 147 8.73 2.50 5.34
N ASP A 148 9.64 1.65 5.80
CA ASP A 148 10.03 1.63 7.22
C ASP A 148 10.76 2.94 7.55
N GLU A 149 10.20 3.76 8.42
CA GLU A 149 10.80 5.04 8.85
C GLU A 149 11.85 4.89 9.95
N LEU A 150 12.35 3.70 10.17
CA LEU A 150 13.31 3.42 11.24
C LEU A 150 14.73 3.19 10.72
N GLN A 151 15.26 4.05 9.86
CA GLN A 151 16.70 4.13 9.61
C GLN A 151 17.11 5.57 9.28
N ALA A 152 17.17 6.42 10.28
CA ALA A 152 17.93 7.67 10.25
C ALA A 152 18.73 7.81 11.55
#